data_777d97faa1a8330f13002dd1b9061612
#
_entry.id   777d97faa1a8330f13002dd1b9061612
#
_cell.length_a   1.000
_cell.length_b   1.000
_cell.length_c   1.000
_cell.angle_alpha   90.00
_cell.angle_beta   90.00
_cell.angle_gamma   90.00
#
_symmetry.space_group_name_H-M   'P 1'
#
loop_
_entity.id
_entity.type
_entity.pdbx_description
1 polymer ?
#
loop_
_entity_poly.entity_id
_entity_poly.type
_entity_poly.pdbx_seq_one_letter_code
_entity_poly.pdbx_strand_id
1 'polypeptide(L)'
;VRLDDPYAVPGVYRKAQLHAHTRRSDGRFEPAELARRYRDAGYAFLCFTDHEVVTRCDELNDGAFLALPGVEEAVGWGPLPLGPHLGRLLVDRPSGGGAAAERVARTLAAGGVPSLHHPSWTGNLRTGGWTVAAVAALPGPYLIEIWNPHSAPVDDLRRWARAARAHGPSVRVTAVAADDCHEAVQFDRGWVMVKVPELSAAALRRALLGGACYASTGVVAEFGAAHGAVVARADADLVLFFDADGRERARATGGTARYAPVGDEGFVRVECRAGERRAWSQAFWVLP
;
A
#
# COMPACT_ATOMS: atom_id res chain seq x y z
N VAL A 1 -16.54 5.33 22.60
CA VAL A 1 -15.46 4.54 22.00
C VAL A 1 -14.29 5.44 21.64
N ARG A 2 -13.07 4.96 21.77
CA ARG A 2 -11.85 5.61 21.30
C ARG A 2 -11.46 5.07 19.93
N LEU A 3 -10.98 5.93 19.05
CA LEU A 3 -10.50 5.53 17.72
C LEU A 3 -8.97 5.62 17.68
N ASP A 4 -8.32 4.58 17.13
CA ASP A 4 -6.93 4.65 16.69
C ASP A 4 -6.92 5.28 15.30
N ASP A 5 -6.47 6.54 15.23
CA ASP A 5 -6.44 7.33 13.99
C ASP A 5 -5.02 7.33 13.39
N PRO A 6 -4.77 6.58 12.30
CA PRO A 6 -3.46 6.56 11.66
C PRO A 6 -3.07 7.89 11.00
N TYR A 7 -4.03 8.79 10.80
CA TYR A 7 -3.81 10.09 10.16
C TYR A 7 -3.52 11.22 11.16
N ALA A 8 -3.59 10.95 12.48
CA ALA A 8 -3.30 11.93 13.53
C ALA A 8 -1.78 12.19 13.68
N VAL A 9 -1.11 12.43 12.56
CA VAL A 9 0.31 12.77 12.46
C VAL A 9 0.49 14.06 11.66
N PRO A 10 1.55 14.84 11.94
CA PRO A 10 1.83 16.06 11.18
C PRO A 10 2.30 15.71 9.75
N GLY A 11 2.09 16.64 8.83
CA GLY A 11 2.60 16.53 7.46
C GLY A 11 1.58 16.89 6.40
N VAL A 12 2.04 16.80 5.15
CA VAL A 12 1.23 17.00 3.94
C VAL A 12 1.20 15.71 3.15
N TYR A 13 0.12 15.50 2.40
CA TYR A 13 0.02 14.35 1.52
C TYR A 13 0.91 14.51 0.29
N ARG A 14 1.68 13.47 -0.01
CA ARG A 14 2.54 13.36 -1.19
C ARG A 14 2.26 12.05 -1.92
N LYS A 15 2.27 12.11 -3.26
CA LYS A 15 2.00 10.97 -4.14
C LYS A 15 3.23 10.05 -4.17
N ALA A 16 3.02 8.74 -4.00
CA ALA A 16 4.06 7.73 -3.98
C ALA A 16 3.70 6.54 -4.85
N GLN A 17 4.63 6.07 -5.68
CA GLN A 17 4.56 4.77 -6.34
C GLN A 17 5.48 3.81 -5.63
N LEU A 18 4.94 2.63 -5.27
CA LEU A 18 5.64 1.64 -4.46
C LEU A 18 5.96 0.34 -5.21
N HIS A 19 5.50 0.20 -6.46
CA HIS A 19 5.67 -0.99 -7.27
C HIS A 19 5.79 -0.62 -8.74
N ALA A 20 7.01 -0.74 -9.29
CA ALA A 20 7.30 -0.42 -10.69
C ALA A 20 8.55 -1.14 -11.17
N HIS A 21 8.52 -1.60 -12.43
CA HIS A 21 9.55 -2.39 -13.08
C HIS A 21 10.26 -1.60 -14.17
N THR A 22 11.54 -1.88 -14.33
CA THR A 22 12.39 -1.28 -15.35
C THR A 22 13.00 -2.34 -16.25
N ARG A 23 13.82 -1.92 -17.21
CA ARG A 23 14.61 -2.84 -18.07
C ARG A 23 15.68 -3.62 -17.32
N ARG A 24 15.81 -3.40 -16.02
CA ARG A 24 16.66 -4.24 -15.15
C ARG A 24 16.04 -5.61 -14.89
N SER A 25 14.71 -5.71 -15.02
CA SER A 25 13.97 -6.96 -15.05
C SER A 25 13.16 -7.09 -16.34
N ASP A 26 11.86 -6.86 -16.30
CA ASP A 26 10.93 -7.10 -17.41
C ASP A 26 10.09 -5.87 -17.79
N GLY A 27 10.33 -4.73 -17.16
CA GLY A 27 9.74 -3.46 -17.57
C GLY A 27 10.34 -2.93 -18.88
N ARG A 28 9.63 -2.01 -19.53
CA ARG A 28 10.04 -1.46 -20.83
C ARG A 28 10.87 -0.18 -20.75
N PHE A 29 10.89 0.49 -19.61
CA PHE A 29 11.55 1.77 -19.42
C PHE A 29 12.93 1.61 -18.75
N GLU A 30 13.91 2.41 -19.16
CA GLU A 30 15.14 2.56 -18.38
C GLU A 30 14.83 3.20 -17.01
N PRO A 31 15.58 2.90 -15.95
CA PRO A 31 15.31 3.44 -14.61
C PRO A 31 15.16 4.96 -14.59
N ALA A 32 16.08 5.70 -15.22
CA ALA A 32 16.02 7.16 -15.29
C ALA A 32 14.85 7.68 -16.12
N GLU A 33 14.40 6.96 -17.13
CA GLU A 33 13.21 7.31 -17.90
C GLU A 33 11.94 7.14 -17.06
N LEU A 34 11.79 6.00 -16.39
CA LEU A 34 10.64 5.73 -15.54
C LEU A 34 10.56 6.72 -14.38
N ALA A 35 11.70 7.02 -13.74
CA ALA A 35 11.76 8.01 -12.67
C ALA A 35 11.35 9.41 -13.14
N ARG A 36 11.81 9.88 -14.32
CA ARG A 36 11.34 11.14 -14.89
C ARG A 36 9.83 11.16 -15.13
N ARG A 37 9.27 10.08 -15.69
CA ARG A 37 7.82 9.97 -15.94
C ARG A 37 7.01 10.14 -14.65
N TYR A 38 7.37 9.46 -13.58
CA TYR A 38 6.69 9.59 -12.28
C TYR A 38 6.90 10.98 -11.66
N ARG A 39 8.10 11.53 -11.72
CA ARG A 39 8.37 12.90 -11.28
C ARG A 39 7.51 13.93 -12.00
N ASP A 40 7.43 13.84 -13.33
CA ASP A 40 6.65 14.75 -14.18
C ASP A 40 5.14 14.59 -13.96
N ALA A 41 4.67 13.40 -13.52
CA ALA A 41 3.30 13.14 -13.10
C ALA A 41 3.01 13.55 -11.63
N GLY A 42 3.93 14.28 -10.99
CA GLY A 42 3.73 14.87 -9.66
C GLY A 42 3.94 13.91 -8.49
N TYR A 43 4.60 12.79 -8.72
CA TYR A 43 5.01 11.90 -7.61
C TYR A 43 6.18 12.52 -6.84
N ALA A 44 6.16 12.33 -5.53
CA ALA A 44 7.26 12.71 -4.65
C ALA A 44 8.16 11.51 -4.31
N PHE A 45 7.64 10.29 -4.42
CA PHE A 45 8.38 9.07 -4.16
C PHE A 45 8.12 8.03 -5.26
N LEU A 46 9.15 7.37 -5.69
CA LEU A 46 9.13 6.17 -6.51
C LEU A 46 10.01 5.10 -5.87
N CYS A 47 9.47 3.92 -5.57
CA CYS A 47 10.27 2.75 -5.24
C CYS A 47 10.37 1.84 -6.48
N PHE A 48 11.58 1.55 -6.93
CA PHE A 48 11.81 0.51 -7.91
C PHE A 48 11.66 -0.86 -7.26
N THR A 49 11.06 -1.79 -7.96
CA THR A 49 10.85 -3.16 -7.47
C THR A 49 11.09 -4.20 -8.56
N ASP A 50 12.15 -4.01 -9.33
CA ASP A 50 12.58 -4.98 -10.33
C ASP A 50 12.72 -6.38 -9.73
N HIS A 51 12.37 -7.41 -10.52
CA HIS A 51 12.42 -8.80 -10.08
C HIS A 51 13.84 -9.23 -9.70
N GLU A 52 14.02 -9.71 -8.46
CA GLU A 52 15.25 -10.28 -7.91
C GLU A 52 16.49 -9.37 -7.98
N VAL A 53 16.36 -8.12 -8.39
CA VAL A 53 17.45 -7.14 -8.47
C VAL A 53 17.06 -5.80 -7.86
N VAL A 54 17.99 -5.21 -7.11
CA VAL A 54 17.80 -3.83 -6.59
C VAL A 54 18.20 -2.83 -7.63
N THR A 55 17.28 -1.94 -7.98
CA THR A 55 17.50 -0.83 -8.91
C THR A 55 17.62 0.50 -8.17
N ARG A 56 18.56 1.35 -8.60
CA ARG A 56 18.79 2.71 -8.09
C ARG A 56 18.82 3.71 -9.22
N CYS A 57 18.40 4.94 -8.92
CA CYS A 57 18.44 6.08 -9.81
C CYS A 57 18.59 7.38 -8.96
N ASP A 58 19.61 7.40 -8.11
CA ASP A 58 19.79 8.45 -7.09
C ASP A 58 20.12 9.82 -7.75
N GLU A 59 20.57 9.85 -8.99
CA GLU A 59 20.88 11.05 -9.76
C GLU A 59 19.67 11.94 -10.06
N LEU A 60 18.45 11.43 -9.89
CA LEU A 60 17.22 12.19 -10.04
C LEU A 60 16.62 12.68 -8.71
N ASN A 61 17.25 12.33 -7.60
CA ASN A 61 16.80 12.75 -6.28
C ASN A 61 17.08 14.24 -6.05
N ASP A 62 16.05 14.95 -5.58
CA ASP A 62 16.15 16.37 -5.25
C ASP A 62 15.19 16.74 -4.09
N GLY A 63 14.95 18.04 -3.88
CA GLY A 63 14.05 18.54 -2.84
C GLY A 63 12.54 18.26 -3.07
N ALA A 64 12.15 17.71 -4.24
CA ALA A 64 10.77 17.47 -4.62
C ALA A 64 10.45 16.00 -4.93
N PHE A 65 11.46 15.19 -5.27
CA PHE A 65 11.31 13.81 -5.72
C PHE A 65 12.45 12.90 -5.22
N LEU A 66 12.10 11.68 -4.78
CA LEU A 66 13.04 10.63 -4.41
C LEU A 66 12.73 9.34 -5.18
N ALA A 67 13.68 8.88 -5.98
CA ALA A 67 13.77 7.55 -6.53
C ALA A 67 14.49 6.64 -5.52
N LEU A 68 13.81 5.64 -5.01
CA LEU A 68 14.24 4.84 -3.86
C LEU A 68 14.45 3.38 -4.26
N PRO A 69 15.44 2.70 -3.67
CA PRO A 69 15.73 1.32 -3.98
C PRO A 69 14.69 0.36 -3.39
N GLY A 70 14.48 -0.74 -4.07
CA GLY A 70 13.67 -1.85 -3.63
C GLY A 70 13.88 -3.05 -4.56
N VAL A 71 13.17 -4.11 -4.29
CA VAL A 71 13.19 -5.35 -5.07
C VAL A 71 11.87 -6.08 -4.91
N GLU A 72 11.37 -6.70 -5.95
CA GLU A 72 10.31 -7.69 -5.87
C GLU A 72 10.90 -9.09 -5.94
N GLU A 73 10.62 -9.91 -4.93
CA GLU A 73 11.11 -11.28 -4.82
C GLU A 73 9.96 -12.28 -4.89
N ALA A 74 10.09 -13.31 -5.72
CA ALA A 74 9.17 -14.43 -5.68
C ALA A 74 9.45 -15.27 -4.41
N VAL A 75 8.42 -15.45 -3.58
CA VAL A 75 8.49 -16.22 -2.34
C VAL A 75 7.98 -17.64 -2.62
N GLY A 76 8.74 -18.38 -3.38
CA GLY A 76 8.36 -19.70 -3.86
C GLY A 76 9.27 -20.82 -3.34
N TRP A 77 9.13 -21.95 -3.98
CA TRP A 77 9.78 -23.19 -3.63
C TRP A 77 10.98 -23.47 -4.54
N GLY A 78 12.14 -23.66 -3.94
CA GLY A 78 13.35 -24.05 -4.66
C GLY A 78 14.03 -22.89 -5.43
N PRO A 79 14.85 -23.21 -6.44
CA PRO A 79 15.66 -22.23 -7.15
C PRO A 79 14.89 -21.42 -8.22
N LEU A 80 13.64 -21.77 -8.50
CA LEU A 80 12.82 -21.06 -9.48
C LEU A 80 12.09 -19.88 -8.82
N PRO A 81 11.99 -18.72 -9.50
CA PRO A 81 11.27 -17.55 -9.02
C PRO A 81 9.76 -17.74 -9.18
N LEU A 82 9.20 -18.74 -8.53
CA LEU A 82 7.78 -19.08 -8.51
C LEU A 82 7.16 -18.72 -7.16
N GLY A 83 5.86 -18.47 -7.14
CA GLY A 83 5.11 -18.22 -5.92
C GLY A 83 4.65 -16.75 -5.78
N PRO A 84 4.10 -16.39 -4.62
CA PRO A 84 3.67 -15.04 -4.32
C PRO A 84 4.84 -14.05 -4.35
N HIS A 85 4.56 -12.81 -4.68
CA HIS A 85 5.57 -11.77 -4.76
C HIS A 85 5.61 -10.91 -3.50
N LEU A 86 6.81 -10.73 -2.98
CA LEU A 86 7.11 -9.86 -1.83
C LEU A 86 7.97 -8.69 -2.28
N GLY A 87 7.39 -7.49 -2.26
CA GLY A 87 8.14 -6.26 -2.36
C GLY A 87 8.94 -5.99 -1.09
N ARG A 88 10.20 -5.65 -1.25
CA ARG A 88 11.07 -5.19 -0.18
C ARG A 88 11.55 -3.79 -0.53
N LEU A 89 10.87 -2.80 0.00
CA LEU A 89 11.12 -1.40 -0.28
C LEU A 89 12.22 -0.86 0.63
N LEU A 90 12.98 0.12 0.17
CA LEU A 90 14.04 0.79 0.92
C LEU A 90 15.14 -0.17 1.39
N VAL A 91 15.50 -1.13 0.55
CA VAL A 91 16.58 -2.09 0.81
C VAL A 91 17.67 -2.00 -0.25
N ASP A 92 18.90 -2.32 0.12
CA ASP A 92 20.09 -2.20 -0.73
C ASP A 92 20.51 -3.52 -1.40
N ARG A 93 19.85 -4.63 -1.03
CA ARG A 93 20.15 -5.96 -1.56
C ARG A 93 18.95 -6.90 -1.43
N PRO A 94 18.84 -7.91 -2.29
CA PRO A 94 17.87 -8.99 -2.14
C PRO A 94 18.04 -9.75 -0.83
N SER A 95 16.99 -10.50 -0.44
CA SER A 95 16.97 -11.23 0.84
C SER A 95 17.91 -12.44 0.90
N GLY A 96 18.31 -12.98 -0.25
CA GLY A 96 19.07 -14.20 -0.34
C GLY A 96 18.25 -15.49 -0.13
N GLY A 97 16.90 -15.39 -0.30
CA GLY A 97 16.01 -16.56 -0.16
C GLY A 97 15.42 -16.75 1.22
N GLY A 98 14.78 -17.89 1.47
CA GLY A 98 14.11 -18.24 2.72
C GLY A 98 12.57 -18.08 2.66
N ALA A 99 11.90 -18.48 3.73
CA ALA A 99 10.45 -18.41 3.86
C ALA A 99 9.97 -16.94 3.90
N ALA A 100 8.71 -16.70 3.51
CA ALA A 100 8.12 -15.36 3.51
C ALA A 100 8.28 -14.62 4.85
N ALA A 101 7.99 -15.28 5.96
CA ALA A 101 8.10 -14.70 7.30
C ALA A 101 9.54 -14.24 7.64
N GLU A 102 10.54 -15.02 7.23
CA GLU A 102 11.95 -14.66 7.41
C GLU A 102 12.36 -13.47 6.56
N ARG A 103 11.87 -13.41 5.29
CA ARG A 103 12.15 -12.28 4.40
C ARG A 103 11.49 -10.99 4.92
N VAL A 104 10.25 -11.06 5.43
CA VAL A 104 9.57 -9.94 6.09
C VAL A 104 10.38 -9.46 7.29
N ALA A 105 10.78 -10.37 8.20
CA ALA A 105 11.58 -10.02 9.37
C ALA A 105 12.93 -9.38 8.98
N ARG A 106 13.64 -9.96 8.00
CA ARG A 106 14.91 -9.39 7.48
C ARG A 106 14.72 -8.02 6.83
N THR A 107 13.61 -7.81 6.13
CA THR A 107 13.28 -6.50 5.55
C THR A 107 13.14 -5.44 6.63
N LEU A 108 12.36 -5.74 7.67
CA LEU A 108 12.17 -4.82 8.81
C LEU A 108 13.49 -4.56 9.56
N ALA A 109 14.28 -5.61 9.81
CA ALA A 109 15.58 -5.50 10.47
C ALA A 109 16.60 -4.67 9.66
N ALA A 110 16.51 -4.70 8.32
CA ALA A 110 17.31 -3.88 7.42
C ALA A 110 16.83 -2.42 7.32
N GLY A 111 15.76 -2.03 8.03
CA GLY A 111 15.16 -0.71 7.93
C GLY A 111 14.25 -0.53 6.71
N GLY A 112 13.95 -1.57 5.98
CA GLY A 112 13.04 -1.57 4.84
C GLY A 112 11.56 -1.68 5.21
N VAL A 113 10.73 -1.77 4.18
CA VAL A 113 9.27 -1.93 4.28
C VAL A 113 8.84 -3.13 3.46
N PRO A 114 8.31 -4.21 4.08
CA PRO A 114 7.77 -5.34 3.34
C PRO A 114 6.39 -5.00 2.77
N SER A 115 6.13 -5.43 1.52
CA SER A 115 4.89 -5.21 0.79
C SER A 115 4.44 -6.49 0.09
N LEU A 116 3.21 -6.93 0.33
CA LEU A 116 2.64 -8.07 -0.38
C LEU A 116 2.02 -7.56 -1.68
N HIS A 117 2.63 -7.93 -2.79
CA HIS A 117 2.24 -7.48 -4.11
C HIS A 117 1.09 -8.32 -4.69
N HIS A 118 0.18 -7.70 -5.41
CA HIS A 118 -0.98 -8.28 -6.14
C HIS A 118 -1.50 -9.59 -5.53
N PRO A 119 -2.02 -9.58 -4.28
CA PRO A 119 -2.20 -10.80 -3.48
C PRO A 119 -3.15 -11.83 -4.08
N SER A 120 -4.10 -11.43 -4.93
CA SER A 120 -5.01 -12.35 -5.63
C SER A 120 -4.53 -12.80 -7.01
N TRP A 121 -3.37 -12.31 -7.47
CA TRP A 121 -2.80 -12.71 -8.76
C TRP A 121 -2.50 -14.22 -8.80
N THR A 122 -2.88 -14.86 -9.89
CA THR A 122 -2.74 -16.31 -10.07
C THR A 122 -1.73 -16.70 -11.15
N GLY A 123 -0.84 -15.76 -11.55
CA GLY A 123 0.29 -16.04 -12.43
C GLY A 123 1.27 -17.06 -11.84
N ASN A 124 2.40 -17.26 -12.50
CA ASN A 124 3.43 -18.22 -12.08
C ASN A 124 2.85 -19.62 -11.80
N LEU A 125 2.18 -20.22 -12.79
CA LEU A 125 1.56 -21.56 -12.68
C LEU A 125 0.51 -21.66 -11.54
N ARG A 126 -0.20 -20.55 -11.25
CA ARG A 126 -1.19 -20.41 -10.18
C ARG A 126 -0.60 -20.43 -8.75
N THR A 127 0.69 -20.25 -8.61
CA THR A 127 1.36 -20.15 -7.31
C THR A 127 1.60 -18.70 -6.88
N GLY A 128 1.25 -17.72 -7.73
CA GLY A 128 1.53 -16.29 -7.52
C GLY A 128 0.70 -15.59 -6.43
N GLY A 129 -0.45 -16.16 -6.05
CA GLY A 129 -1.34 -15.55 -5.07
C GLY A 129 -0.95 -15.84 -3.62
N TRP A 130 -1.14 -14.85 -2.74
CA TRP A 130 -1.02 -15.02 -1.30
C TRP A 130 -2.29 -15.66 -0.73
N THR A 131 -2.17 -16.75 -0.01
CA THR A 131 -3.33 -17.31 0.73
C THR A 131 -3.64 -16.45 1.96
N VAL A 132 -4.90 -16.41 2.36
CA VAL A 132 -5.33 -15.67 3.57
C VAL A 132 -4.57 -16.14 4.81
N ALA A 133 -4.37 -17.46 4.95
CA ALA A 133 -3.66 -18.02 6.08
C ALA A 133 -2.17 -17.60 6.08
N ALA A 134 -1.51 -17.62 4.92
CA ALA A 134 -0.12 -17.19 4.80
C ALA A 134 0.04 -15.71 5.18
N VAL A 135 -0.85 -14.84 4.68
CA VAL A 135 -0.83 -13.40 4.99
C VAL A 135 -1.02 -13.16 6.49
N ALA A 136 -2.00 -13.81 7.11
CA ALA A 136 -2.28 -13.65 8.54
C ALA A 136 -1.17 -14.19 9.47
N ALA A 137 -0.32 -15.08 8.97
CA ALA A 137 0.80 -15.67 9.73
C ALA A 137 2.12 -14.89 9.61
N LEU A 138 2.20 -13.88 8.74
CA LEU A 138 3.42 -13.09 8.57
C LEU A 138 3.69 -12.21 9.80
N PRO A 139 4.95 -12.05 10.22
CA PRO A 139 5.28 -11.04 11.22
C PRO A 139 5.08 -9.64 10.62
N GLY A 140 4.41 -8.76 11.35
CA GLY A 140 4.19 -7.38 10.88
C GLY A 140 5.12 -6.37 11.55
N PRO A 141 5.01 -5.08 11.18
CA PRO A 141 4.09 -4.50 10.18
C PRO A 141 4.51 -4.75 8.73
N TYR A 142 3.52 -4.73 7.82
CA TYR A 142 3.76 -4.85 6.37
C TYR A 142 2.65 -4.15 5.58
N LEU A 143 2.92 -3.93 4.28
CA LEU A 143 1.93 -3.42 3.32
C LEU A 143 1.25 -4.57 2.60
N ILE A 144 0.05 -4.34 2.11
CA ILE A 144 -0.67 -5.24 1.20
C ILE A 144 -1.36 -4.42 0.11
N GLU A 145 -1.13 -4.77 -1.13
CA GLU A 145 -1.84 -4.14 -2.24
C GLU A 145 -3.31 -4.56 -2.23
N ILE A 146 -4.18 -3.57 -2.15
CA ILE A 146 -5.63 -3.74 -2.26
C ILE A 146 -6.14 -3.34 -3.64
N TRP A 147 -5.28 -2.72 -4.43
CA TRP A 147 -5.49 -2.42 -5.84
C TRP A 147 -4.17 -2.56 -6.60
N ASN A 148 -4.21 -3.33 -7.66
CA ASN A 148 -3.14 -3.56 -8.62
C ASN A 148 -3.81 -3.97 -9.93
N PRO A 149 -3.34 -3.53 -11.13
CA PRO A 149 -3.98 -3.84 -12.41
C PRO A 149 -4.01 -5.34 -12.75
N HIS A 150 -3.16 -6.14 -12.10
CA HIS A 150 -3.04 -7.59 -12.34
C HIS A 150 -3.82 -8.44 -11.33
N SER A 151 -4.46 -7.85 -10.34
CA SER A 151 -5.15 -8.58 -9.27
C SER A 151 -6.64 -8.22 -9.19
N ALA A 152 -7.38 -8.91 -8.31
CA ALA A 152 -8.80 -8.71 -8.09
C ALA A 152 -9.04 -7.83 -6.85
N PRO A 153 -9.32 -6.51 -6.99
CA PRO A 153 -9.36 -5.59 -5.86
C PRO A 153 -10.32 -5.99 -4.73
N VAL A 154 -11.45 -6.62 -5.06
CA VAL A 154 -12.42 -7.08 -4.04
C VAL A 154 -11.83 -8.18 -3.18
N ASP A 155 -11.09 -9.10 -3.77
CA ASP A 155 -10.45 -10.21 -3.04
C ASP A 155 -9.24 -9.72 -2.25
N ASP A 156 -8.48 -8.77 -2.78
CA ASP A 156 -7.33 -8.19 -2.09
C ASP A 156 -7.76 -7.36 -0.88
N LEU A 157 -8.82 -6.59 -1.02
CA LEU A 157 -9.41 -5.84 0.09
C LEU A 157 -9.91 -6.77 1.22
N ARG A 158 -10.47 -7.94 0.86
CA ARG A 158 -10.87 -8.97 1.84
C ARG A 158 -9.66 -9.59 2.53
N ARG A 159 -8.56 -9.86 1.79
CA ARG A 159 -7.30 -10.37 2.36
C ARG A 159 -6.71 -9.39 3.34
N TRP A 160 -6.64 -8.11 2.96
CA TRP A 160 -6.19 -7.04 3.84
C TRP A 160 -7.01 -6.96 5.13
N ALA A 161 -8.34 -6.93 5.03
CA ALA A 161 -9.21 -6.83 6.20
C ALA A 161 -9.04 -8.02 7.16
N ARG A 162 -8.92 -9.24 6.61
CA ARG A 162 -8.66 -10.45 7.42
C ARG A 162 -7.29 -10.44 8.08
N ALA A 163 -6.26 -9.99 7.37
CA ALA A 163 -4.92 -9.85 7.94
C ALA A 163 -4.90 -8.80 9.05
N ALA A 164 -5.49 -7.63 8.83
CA ALA A 164 -5.62 -6.60 9.84
C ALA A 164 -6.31 -7.12 11.11
N ARG A 165 -7.44 -7.84 10.96
CA ARG A 165 -8.14 -8.47 12.10
C ARG A 165 -7.29 -9.51 12.83
N ALA A 166 -6.56 -10.35 12.11
CA ALA A 166 -5.72 -11.38 12.72
C ALA A 166 -4.62 -10.81 13.61
N HIS A 167 -4.06 -9.67 13.21
CA HIS A 167 -3.02 -8.97 13.96
C HIS A 167 -3.57 -8.03 15.05
N GLY A 168 -4.80 -7.54 14.88
CA GLY A 168 -5.35 -6.53 15.78
C GLY A 168 -4.66 -5.17 15.66
N PRO A 169 -4.97 -4.22 16.57
CA PRO A 169 -4.45 -2.85 16.49
C PRO A 169 -2.95 -2.72 16.78
N SER A 170 -2.32 -3.73 17.38
CA SER A 170 -0.92 -3.72 17.77
C SER A 170 0.06 -3.87 16.61
N VAL A 171 -0.38 -4.44 15.48
CA VAL A 171 0.42 -4.65 14.28
C VAL A 171 -0.29 -4.01 13.09
N ARG A 172 0.32 -2.98 12.53
CA ARG A 172 -0.26 -2.29 11.37
C ARG A 172 -0.09 -3.13 10.09
N VAL A 173 -1.20 -3.49 9.47
CA VAL A 173 -1.27 -4.00 8.10
C VAL A 173 -1.81 -2.88 7.24
N THR A 174 -0.97 -2.28 6.41
CA THR A 174 -1.30 -1.06 5.67
C THR A 174 -1.78 -1.40 4.27
N ALA A 175 -2.97 -0.91 3.92
CA ALA A 175 -3.54 -1.02 2.57
C ALA A 175 -2.89 -0.03 1.61
N VAL A 176 -2.43 -0.50 0.44
CA VAL A 176 -1.81 0.34 -0.58
C VAL A 176 -2.37 0.04 -1.97
N ALA A 177 -2.22 0.97 -2.91
CA ALA A 177 -2.45 0.76 -4.33
C ALA A 177 -1.14 0.97 -5.09
N ALA A 178 -0.96 0.27 -6.18
CA ALA A 178 0.23 0.35 -7.00
C ALA A 178 -0.07 0.11 -8.48
N ASP A 179 0.80 0.65 -9.34
CA ASP A 179 0.72 0.51 -10.80
C ASP A 179 1.22 -0.85 -11.29
N ASP A 180 2.21 -1.41 -10.59
CA ASP A 180 2.93 -2.58 -11.10
C ASP A 180 3.36 -2.35 -12.56
N CYS A 181 3.98 -1.19 -12.77
CA CYS A 181 4.19 -0.61 -14.09
C CYS A 181 5.32 -1.31 -14.83
N HIS A 182 4.98 -2.06 -15.86
CA HIS A 182 5.91 -2.65 -16.82
C HIS A 182 5.94 -1.87 -18.13
N GLU A 183 4.82 -1.22 -18.50
CA GLU A 183 4.67 -0.46 -19.73
C GLU A 183 3.68 0.70 -19.58
N ALA A 184 3.59 1.56 -20.60
CA ALA A 184 2.86 2.82 -20.53
C ALA A 184 1.37 2.70 -20.18
N VAL A 185 0.71 1.59 -20.53
CA VAL A 185 -0.72 1.39 -20.24
C VAL A 185 -1.01 1.22 -18.74
N GLN A 186 -0.02 0.78 -17.96
CA GLN A 186 -0.13 0.58 -16.52
C GLN A 186 0.25 1.84 -15.71
N PHE A 187 0.93 2.78 -16.35
CA PHE A 187 1.46 3.98 -15.70
C PHE A 187 0.35 4.88 -15.15
N ASP A 188 0.53 5.36 -13.91
CA ASP A 188 -0.32 6.35 -13.22
C ASP A 188 -1.79 5.90 -13.05
N ARG A 189 -2.00 4.61 -12.73
CA ARG A 189 -3.32 4.00 -12.54
C ARG A 189 -3.72 3.86 -11.08
N GLY A 190 -2.75 3.61 -10.19
CA GLY A 190 -2.98 3.45 -8.77
C GLY A 190 -1.74 3.82 -7.95
N TRP A 191 -1.93 4.54 -6.86
CA TRP A 191 -0.84 5.06 -6.03
C TRP A 191 -1.23 5.17 -4.57
N VAL A 192 -0.25 5.54 -3.76
CA VAL A 192 -0.44 5.86 -2.35
C VAL A 192 -0.24 7.35 -2.12
N MET A 193 -1.16 7.96 -1.40
CA MET A 193 -0.98 9.30 -0.84
C MET A 193 -0.45 9.17 0.57
N VAL A 194 0.83 9.51 0.78
CA VAL A 194 1.51 9.39 2.07
C VAL A 194 1.56 10.73 2.79
N LYS A 195 1.18 10.76 4.06
CA LYS A 195 1.24 11.97 4.90
C LYS A 195 2.57 12.04 5.60
N VAL A 196 3.43 12.97 5.16
CA VAL A 196 4.80 13.10 5.64
C VAL A 196 5.12 14.55 6.01
N PRO A 197 5.90 14.79 7.09
CA PRO A 197 6.32 16.14 7.46
C PRO A 197 7.46 16.68 6.58
N GLU A 198 8.21 15.77 5.95
CA GLU A 198 9.39 16.08 5.13
C GLU A 198 9.55 15.06 4.00
N LEU A 199 10.29 15.43 2.97
CA LEU A 199 10.64 14.51 1.87
C LEU A 199 11.89 13.72 2.26
N SER A 200 11.71 12.53 2.82
CA SER A 200 12.81 11.63 3.15
C SER A 200 12.36 10.15 3.13
N ALA A 201 13.28 9.23 2.86
CA ALA A 201 13.02 7.80 2.94
C ALA A 201 12.57 7.36 4.35
N ALA A 202 13.11 7.98 5.39
CA ALA A 202 12.73 7.72 6.77
C ALA A 202 11.30 8.17 7.08
N ALA A 203 10.87 9.34 6.57
CA ALA A 203 9.50 9.82 6.72
C ALA A 203 8.52 8.93 5.95
N LEU A 204 8.85 8.55 4.71
CA LEU A 204 8.08 7.59 3.92
C LEU A 204 7.89 6.27 4.69
N ARG A 205 8.98 5.67 5.18
CA ARG A 205 8.95 4.44 5.95
C ARG A 205 8.02 4.54 7.16
N ARG A 206 8.16 5.61 7.97
CA ARG A 206 7.29 5.84 9.15
C ARG A 206 5.83 5.94 8.75
N ALA A 207 5.51 6.70 7.69
CA ALA A 207 4.15 6.85 7.21
C ALA A 207 3.54 5.53 6.75
N LEU A 208 4.28 4.75 5.96
CA LEU A 208 3.83 3.45 5.45
C LEU A 208 3.61 2.43 6.58
N LEU A 209 4.58 2.25 7.47
CA LEU A 209 4.46 1.29 8.57
C LEU A 209 3.49 1.73 9.67
N GLY A 210 3.24 3.05 9.81
CA GLY A 210 2.27 3.63 10.73
C GLY A 210 0.86 3.75 10.16
N GLY A 211 0.68 3.54 8.84
CA GLY A 211 -0.61 3.71 8.18
C GLY A 211 -1.01 5.16 7.91
N ALA A 212 -0.08 6.12 7.99
CA ALA A 212 -0.34 7.52 7.67
C ALA A 212 -0.41 7.74 6.14
N CYS A 213 -1.25 6.98 5.47
CA CYS A 213 -1.41 7.01 4.02
C CYS A 213 -2.77 6.45 3.60
N TYR A 214 -3.16 6.71 2.36
CA TYR A 214 -4.33 6.08 1.76
C TYR A 214 -4.04 5.63 0.32
N ALA A 215 -4.74 4.58 -0.13
CA ALA A 215 -4.67 4.08 -1.48
C ALA A 215 -5.62 4.88 -2.39
N SER A 216 -5.22 5.17 -3.64
CA SER A 216 -6.03 5.94 -4.58
C SER A 216 -5.85 5.46 -6.02
N THR A 217 -6.94 5.55 -6.80
CA THR A 217 -6.96 5.46 -8.26
C THR A 217 -7.48 6.76 -8.88
N GLY A 218 -7.30 7.92 -8.19
CA GLY A 218 -7.65 9.23 -8.71
C GLY A 218 -8.55 10.09 -7.84
N VAL A 219 -9.07 9.58 -6.72
CA VAL A 219 -9.80 10.40 -5.75
C VAL A 219 -8.81 11.03 -4.77
N VAL A 220 -8.90 12.34 -4.60
CA VAL A 220 -8.19 13.07 -3.55
C VAL A 220 -9.04 13.05 -2.28
N ALA A 221 -8.47 12.65 -1.16
CA ALA A 221 -9.20 12.51 0.10
C ALA A 221 -8.38 12.92 1.32
N GLU A 222 -9.10 13.30 2.37
CA GLU A 222 -8.59 13.48 3.72
C GLU A 222 -9.42 12.59 4.66
N PHE A 223 -8.74 11.81 5.47
CA PHE A 223 -9.34 10.94 6.48
C PHE A 223 -8.82 11.29 7.86
N GLY A 224 -9.65 11.05 8.88
CA GLY A 224 -9.27 11.27 10.28
C GLY A 224 -10.38 10.90 11.24
N ALA A 225 -10.13 11.10 12.53
CA ALA A 225 -11.11 10.97 13.58
C ALA A 225 -11.35 12.31 14.28
N ALA A 226 -12.63 12.65 14.50
CA ALA A 226 -13.00 13.86 15.23
C ALA A 226 -14.28 13.61 16.07
N HIS A 227 -14.26 14.04 17.32
CA HIS A 227 -15.41 13.93 18.24
C HIS A 227 -16.01 12.51 18.27
N GLY A 228 -15.16 11.48 18.38
CA GLY A 228 -15.59 10.07 18.44
C GLY A 228 -16.14 9.48 17.14
N ALA A 229 -15.94 10.17 16.02
CA ALA A 229 -16.37 9.69 14.70
C ALA A 229 -15.21 9.63 13.71
N VAL A 230 -15.26 8.67 12.80
CA VAL A 230 -14.43 8.65 11.58
C VAL A 230 -15.00 9.68 10.62
N VAL A 231 -14.14 10.53 10.07
CA VAL A 231 -14.50 11.60 9.14
C VAL A 231 -13.75 11.43 7.83
N ALA A 232 -14.41 11.78 6.73
CA ALA A 232 -13.82 11.80 5.39
C ALA A 232 -14.22 13.08 4.67
N ARG A 233 -13.27 13.66 3.91
CA ARG A 233 -13.49 14.72 2.92
C ARG A 233 -12.79 14.29 1.64
N ALA A 234 -13.49 14.31 0.52
CA ALA A 234 -12.94 13.82 -0.75
C ALA A 234 -13.60 14.53 -1.95
N ASP A 235 -12.93 14.54 -3.09
CA ASP A 235 -13.52 14.88 -4.39
C ASP A 235 -14.33 13.67 -4.93
N ALA A 236 -15.38 13.30 -4.23
CA ALA A 236 -16.14 12.08 -4.45
C ALA A 236 -17.65 12.31 -4.51
N ASP A 237 -18.36 11.44 -5.24
CA ASP A 237 -19.82 11.42 -5.34
C ASP A 237 -20.46 10.63 -4.19
N LEU A 238 -19.71 9.69 -3.62
CA LEU A 238 -20.19 8.77 -2.60
C LEU A 238 -19.07 8.43 -1.61
N VAL A 239 -19.39 8.48 -0.33
CA VAL A 239 -18.52 8.04 0.78
C VAL A 239 -19.21 6.89 1.52
N LEU A 240 -18.48 5.79 1.70
CA LEU A 240 -18.95 4.54 2.29
C LEU A 240 -18.09 4.19 3.51
N PHE A 241 -18.74 3.78 4.60
CA PHE A 241 -18.07 3.28 5.81
C PHE A 241 -18.34 1.79 5.96
N PHE A 242 -17.29 1.02 6.16
CA PHE A 242 -17.35 -0.44 6.32
C PHE A 242 -16.71 -0.85 7.64
N ASP A 243 -17.26 -1.87 8.26
CA ASP A 243 -16.66 -2.53 9.42
C ASP A 243 -15.56 -3.54 9.01
N ALA A 244 -14.96 -4.18 10.01
CA ALA A 244 -13.91 -5.17 9.83
C ALA A 244 -14.38 -6.45 9.10
N ASP A 245 -15.68 -6.73 9.06
CA ASP A 245 -16.27 -7.84 8.30
C ASP A 245 -16.61 -7.45 6.85
N GLY A 246 -16.41 -6.17 6.50
CA GLY A 246 -16.74 -5.62 5.19
C GLY A 246 -18.23 -5.31 5.02
N ARG A 247 -19.01 -5.27 6.12
CA ARG A 247 -20.40 -4.81 6.09
C ARG A 247 -20.43 -3.29 6.00
N GLU A 248 -21.27 -2.77 5.12
CA GLU A 248 -21.52 -1.34 5.06
C GLU A 248 -22.29 -0.87 6.31
N ARG A 249 -21.73 0.09 7.03
CA ARG A 249 -22.29 0.67 8.26
C ARG A 249 -22.97 2.00 8.01
N ALA A 250 -22.49 2.76 7.05
CA ALA A 250 -23.07 4.05 6.63
C ALA A 250 -22.64 4.42 5.23
N ARG A 251 -23.41 5.30 4.60
CA ARG A 251 -23.08 5.97 3.34
C ARG A 251 -23.57 7.41 3.33
N ALA A 252 -22.91 8.24 2.55
CA ALA A 252 -23.33 9.61 2.26
C ALA A 252 -23.05 9.94 0.80
N THR A 253 -23.97 10.67 0.16
CA THR A 253 -23.73 11.28 -1.15
C THR A 253 -22.92 12.57 -0.98
N GLY A 254 -22.06 12.86 -1.95
CA GLY A 254 -21.10 13.97 -1.88
C GLY A 254 -19.83 13.61 -1.15
N GLY A 255 -18.91 14.56 -1.08
CA GLY A 255 -17.52 14.33 -0.66
C GLY A 255 -17.25 14.49 0.83
N THR A 256 -18.23 14.80 1.68
CA THR A 256 -18.01 14.97 3.14
C THR A 256 -18.95 14.08 3.92
N ALA A 257 -18.39 13.26 4.79
CA ALA A 257 -19.16 12.31 5.59
C ALA A 257 -18.51 12.05 6.95
N ARG A 258 -19.33 11.57 7.89
CA ARG A 258 -18.90 11.10 9.21
C ARG A 258 -19.68 9.86 9.64
N TYR A 259 -19.02 8.99 10.38
CA TYR A 259 -19.63 7.83 11.02
C TYR A 259 -19.12 7.70 12.46
N ALA A 260 -20.05 7.67 13.42
CA ALA A 260 -19.73 7.43 14.84
C ALA A 260 -19.90 5.93 15.13
N PRO A 261 -18.82 5.19 15.40
CA PRO A 261 -18.90 3.77 15.69
C PRO A 261 -19.68 3.49 16.98
N VAL A 262 -20.39 2.36 17.01
CA VAL A 262 -21.16 1.91 18.16
C VAL A 262 -20.42 0.90 19.06
N GLY A 263 -19.25 0.41 18.60
CA GLY A 263 -18.35 -0.43 19.39
C GLY A 263 -18.24 -1.89 18.93
N ASP A 264 -19.03 -2.32 17.95
CA ASP A 264 -19.03 -3.70 17.43
C ASP A 264 -18.33 -3.87 16.08
N GLU A 265 -17.74 -2.78 15.54
CA GLU A 265 -17.15 -2.76 14.19
C GLU A 265 -15.78 -3.46 14.10
N GLY A 266 -15.07 -3.60 15.24
CA GLY A 266 -13.66 -3.99 15.26
C GLY A 266 -12.78 -2.87 14.75
N PHE A 267 -12.91 -2.50 13.48
CA PHE A 267 -12.39 -1.26 12.88
C PHE A 267 -13.40 -0.70 11.87
N VAL A 268 -13.22 0.57 11.54
CA VAL A 268 -13.93 1.24 10.44
C VAL A 268 -12.93 1.58 9.34
N ARG A 269 -13.27 1.32 8.09
CA ARG A 269 -12.57 1.83 6.91
C ARG A 269 -13.51 2.64 6.04
N VAL A 270 -12.94 3.57 5.29
CA VAL A 270 -13.70 4.44 4.39
C VAL A 270 -13.32 4.13 2.94
N GLU A 271 -14.31 4.14 2.05
CA GLU A 271 -14.13 4.12 0.61
C GLU A 271 -14.85 5.32 -0.01
N CYS A 272 -14.10 6.13 -0.75
CA CYS A 272 -14.63 7.27 -1.49
C CYS A 272 -14.68 6.93 -2.99
N ARG A 273 -15.79 7.26 -3.67
CA ARG A 273 -16.03 6.92 -5.08
C ARG A 273 -16.39 8.15 -5.90
N ALA A 274 -15.75 8.30 -7.07
CA ALA A 274 -16.08 9.28 -8.10
C ALA A 274 -16.02 8.60 -9.49
N GLY A 275 -17.17 8.19 -10.01
CA GLY A 275 -17.23 7.32 -11.17
C GLY A 275 -16.47 6.01 -10.92
N GLU A 276 -15.43 5.72 -11.71
CA GLU A 276 -14.56 4.55 -11.52
C GLU A 276 -13.40 4.80 -10.57
N ARG A 277 -13.08 6.06 -10.26
CA ARG A 277 -11.99 6.42 -9.35
C ARG A 277 -12.37 6.12 -7.90
N ARG A 278 -11.38 5.75 -7.11
CA ARG A 278 -11.54 5.36 -5.71
C ARG A 278 -10.44 5.95 -4.83
N ALA A 279 -10.77 6.13 -3.54
CA ALA A 279 -9.79 6.21 -2.47
C ALA A 279 -10.22 5.30 -1.31
N TRP A 280 -9.24 4.67 -0.66
CA TRP A 280 -9.47 3.78 0.48
C TRP A 280 -8.62 4.21 1.66
N SER A 281 -9.27 4.40 2.82
CA SER A 281 -8.56 4.69 4.07
C SER A 281 -7.90 3.43 4.64
N GLN A 282 -7.02 3.64 5.61
CA GLN A 282 -6.61 2.60 6.55
C GLN A 282 -7.71 2.26 7.56
N ALA A 283 -7.50 1.20 8.34
CA ALA A 283 -8.36 0.84 9.45
C ALA A 283 -8.27 1.85 10.60
N PHE A 284 -9.41 2.41 11.00
CA PHE A 284 -9.60 3.10 12.27
C PHE A 284 -10.05 2.08 13.30
N TRP A 285 -9.15 1.62 14.15
CA TRP A 285 -9.53 0.64 15.16
C TRP A 285 -10.45 1.25 16.20
N VAL A 286 -11.53 0.52 16.50
CA VAL A 286 -12.49 0.87 17.54
C VAL A 286 -12.01 0.24 18.84
N LEU A 287 -11.50 1.07 19.74
CA LEU A 287 -10.92 0.62 21.01
C LEU A 287 -11.91 0.84 22.16
N PRO A 288 -11.86 0.00 23.21
CA PRO A 288 -12.69 0.15 24.39
C PRO A 288 -12.59 1.51 25.07
#